data_8d7f46ea1f3d68236d922e05cdcca7b3
#
_entry.id   8d7f46ea1f3d68236d922e05cdcca7b3
#
_cell.length_a   1.000
_cell.length_b   1.000
_cell.length_c   1.000
_cell.angle_alpha   90.00
_cell.angle_beta   90.00
_cell.angle_gamma   90.00
#
_symmetry.space_group_name_H-M   'P 1'
#
loop_
_entity.id
_entity.type
_entity.pdbx_description
1 polymer ?
#
loop_
_entity_poly.entity_id
_entity_poly.type
_entity_poly.pdbx_seq_one_letter_code
_entity_poly.pdbx_strand_id
1 'polypeptide(L)'
;MLNGLDEGIRVQVSTTVSGAESPKLVLESVQNIFPDFTAGVLVEPKFGTSNNYQWENEQISLNNFNQMIHKQANLDTALYVMGMKLRNDKTSFQLLRQASIAQKIAFNLDAGNPLGGVINVELTGDNLADWLEAATWHKGRDTVPKRINDERKMDFDGEPSTWI
;
A
#
# COMPACT_ATOMS: atom_id res chain seq x y z
N MET A 1 -5.28 -12.94 -11.43
CA MET A 1 -4.67 -11.63 -11.03
C MET A 1 -3.48 -11.88 -10.15
N LEU A 2 -2.44 -11.07 -10.29
CA LEU A 2 -1.21 -11.20 -9.49
C LEU A 2 -1.52 -11.00 -8.01
N ASN A 3 -0.96 -11.85 -7.15
CA ASN A 3 -1.19 -11.78 -5.69
C ASN A 3 0.09 -11.54 -4.88
N GLY A 4 1.23 -11.49 -5.55
CA GLY A 4 2.53 -11.34 -4.93
C GLY A 4 3.13 -12.64 -4.41
N LEU A 5 2.37 -13.42 -3.66
CA LEU A 5 2.87 -14.66 -3.04
C LEU A 5 3.27 -15.70 -4.08
N ASP A 6 2.45 -15.93 -5.08
CA ASP A 6 2.70 -16.91 -6.14
C ASP A 6 3.86 -16.47 -7.05
N GLU A 7 4.15 -15.17 -7.10
CA GLU A 7 5.23 -14.61 -7.90
C GLU A 7 6.53 -14.37 -7.09
N GLY A 8 6.58 -14.88 -5.85
CA GLY A 8 7.77 -14.77 -5.02
C GLY A 8 7.97 -13.42 -4.35
N ILE A 9 6.95 -12.59 -4.29
CA ILE A 9 6.98 -11.31 -3.58
C ILE A 9 6.62 -11.53 -2.12
N ARG A 10 7.50 -11.11 -1.21
CA ARG A 10 7.21 -11.09 0.22
C ARG A 10 6.40 -9.85 0.55
N VAL A 11 5.25 -10.04 1.16
CA VAL A 11 4.33 -8.97 1.52
C VAL A 11 4.20 -8.92 3.04
N GLN A 12 4.53 -7.78 3.63
CA GLN A 12 4.40 -7.54 5.06
C GLN A 12 3.43 -6.39 5.28
N VAL A 13 2.43 -6.62 6.10
CA VAL A 13 1.40 -5.63 6.44
C VAL A 13 1.42 -5.38 7.93
N SER A 14 1.47 -4.11 8.33
CA SER A 14 1.46 -3.74 9.73
C SER A 14 0.62 -2.49 9.98
N THR A 15 0.13 -2.37 11.19
CA THR A 15 -0.55 -1.16 11.64
C THR A 15 -0.33 -0.97 13.14
N THR A 16 -0.32 0.27 13.59
CA THR A 16 -0.22 0.61 15.02
C THR A 16 -1.61 0.90 15.56
N VAL A 17 -1.94 0.30 16.70
CA VAL A 17 -3.19 0.54 17.42
C VAL A 17 -2.86 1.40 18.62
N SER A 18 -3.45 2.59 18.70
CA SER A 18 -3.30 3.46 19.87
C SER A 18 -4.29 3.07 20.97
N GLY A 19 -3.97 3.44 22.22
CA GLY A 19 -4.82 3.11 23.36
C GLY A 19 -6.22 3.71 23.32
N ALA A 20 -6.44 4.72 22.47
CA ALA A 20 -7.74 5.38 22.32
C ALA A 20 -8.58 4.80 21.18
N GLU A 21 -8.01 3.94 20.37
CA GLU A 21 -8.69 3.38 19.19
C GLU A 21 -9.39 2.07 19.52
N SER A 22 -10.49 1.80 18.83
CA SER A 22 -11.17 0.49 18.88
C SER A 22 -10.35 -0.54 18.10
N PRO A 23 -9.77 -1.55 18.76
CA PRO A 23 -9.01 -2.59 18.06
C PRO A 23 -9.83 -3.30 16.98
N LYS A 24 -11.13 -3.51 17.25
CA LYS A 24 -12.05 -4.15 16.30
C LYS A 24 -12.18 -3.35 15.01
N LEU A 25 -12.32 -2.02 15.10
CA LEU A 25 -12.43 -1.16 13.92
C LEU A 25 -11.09 -1.07 13.16
N VAL A 26 -9.98 -1.05 13.88
CA VAL A 26 -8.65 -1.09 13.27
C VAL A 26 -8.46 -2.39 12.48
N LEU A 27 -8.82 -3.53 13.07
CA LEU A 27 -8.75 -4.82 12.40
C LEU A 27 -9.63 -4.85 11.15
N GLU A 28 -10.86 -4.37 11.26
CA GLU A 28 -11.78 -4.28 10.13
C GLU A 28 -11.20 -3.44 8.99
N SER A 29 -10.58 -2.30 9.32
CA SER A 29 -9.96 -1.44 8.30
C SER A 29 -8.86 -2.16 7.53
N VAL A 30 -8.03 -2.95 8.21
CA VAL A 30 -6.97 -3.71 7.54
C VAL A 30 -7.56 -4.85 6.72
N GLN A 31 -8.50 -5.60 7.27
CA GLN A 31 -9.11 -6.75 6.60
C GLN A 31 -9.94 -6.37 5.38
N ASN A 32 -10.46 -5.14 5.31
CA ASN A 32 -11.16 -4.66 4.12
C ASN A 32 -10.27 -4.65 2.88
N ILE A 33 -8.97 -4.46 3.06
CA ILE A 33 -7.98 -4.49 1.96
C ILE A 33 -7.24 -5.82 1.93
N PHE A 34 -6.86 -6.33 3.09
CA PHE A 34 -6.09 -7.56 3.25
C PHE A 34 -6.89 -8.58 4.09
N PRO A 35 -7.80 -9.34 3.46
CA PRO A 35 -8.69 -10.25 4.20
C PRO A 35 -7.98 -11.31 5.03
N ASP A 36 -6.76 -11.69 4.63
CA ASP A 36 -5.96 -12.71 5.32
C ASP A 36 -5.27 -12.16 6.58
N PHE A 37 -5.35 -10.85 6.83
CA PHE A 37 -4.70 -10.25 7.98
C PHE A 37 -5.36 -10.72 9.28
N THR A 38 -4.53 -11.11 10.24
CA THR A 38 -4.98 -11.56 11.56
C THR A 38 -4.38 -10.68 12.65
N ALA A 39 -5.18 -10.32 13.62
CA ALA A 39 -4.71 -9.65 14.82
C ALA A 39 -4.43 -10.67 15.91
N GLY A 40 -3.57 -10.30 16.84
CA GLY A 40 -3.41 -11.04 18.07
C GLY A 40 -4.63 -10.85 19.00
N VAL A 41 -4.40 -10.82 20.30
CA VAL A 41 -5.48 -10.62 21.26
C VAL A 41 -6.05 -9.20 21.10
N LEU A 42 -7.38 -9.11 20.91
CA LEU A 42 -8.09 -7.84 20.89
C LEU A 42 -8.31 -7.37 22.32
N VAL A 43 -7.55 -6.36 22.74
CA VAL A 43 -7.68 -5.77 24.07
C VAL A 43 -8.53 -4.52 23.95
N GLU A 44 -9.70 -4.52 24.62
CA GLU A 44 -10.54 -3.33 24.66
C GLU A 44 -9.81 -2.16 25.32
N PRO A 45 -9.92 -0.95 24.75
CA PRO A 45 -9.25 0.22 25.34
C PRO A 45 -9.84 0.52 26.71
N LYS A 46 -8.96 0.69 27.69
CA LYS A 46 -9.34 1.12 29.04
C LYS A 46 -9.09 2.61 29.19
N PHE A 47 -10.04 3.31 29.77
CA PHE A 47 -9.92 4.72 30.04
C PHE A 47 -8.67 5.00 30.90
N GLY A 48 -7.82 5.92 30.44
CA GLY A 48 -6.59 6.31 31.15
C GLY A 48 -5.36 5.46 30.87
N THR A 49 -5.46 4.44 29.99
CA THR A 49 -4.30 3.68 29.55
C THR A 49 -3.89 4.13 28.13
N SER A 50 -2.63 4.50 27.96
CA SER A 50 -2.08 4.90 26.67
C SER A 50 -1.13 3.85 26.11
N ASN A 51 -1.59 2.64 25.96
CA ASN A 51 -0.78 1.57 25.41
C ASN A 51 -0.91 1.54 23.88
N ASN A 52 0.17 1.85 23.20
CA ASN A 52 0.27 1.66 21.76
C ASN A 52 0.89 0.29 21.50
N TYR A 53 0.31 -0.46 20.57
CA TYR A 53 0.86 -1.74 20.14
C TYR A 53 0.72 -1.90 18.64
N GLN A 54 1.54 -2.78 18.08
CA GLN A 54 1.63 -2.98 16.64
C GLN A 54 1.19 -4.40 16.29
N TRP A 55 0.37 -4.51 15.25
CA TRP A 55 0.07 -5.76 14.60
C TRP A 55 0.86 -5.86 13.31
N GLU A 56 1.43 -7.01 13.05
CA GLU A 56 2.23 -7.27 11.88
C GLU A 56 1.98 -8.67 11.36
N ASN A 57 1.75 -8.80 10.07
CA ASN A 57 1.60 -10.08 9.39
C ASN A 57 2.51 -10.12 8.18
N GLU A 58 3.11 -11.28 7.97
CA GLU A 58 3.90 -11.58 6.78
C GLU A 58 3.11 -12.51 5.86
N GLN A 59 3.55 -12.62 4.62
CA GLN A 59 2.97 -13.51 3.62
C GLN A 59 1.49 -13.24 3.35
N ILE A 60 1.15 -11.97 3.28
CA ILE A 60 -0.22 -11.51 2.96
C ILE A 60 -0.41 -11.46 1.45
N SER A 61 -1.54 -11.96 0.97
CA SER A 61 -1.90 -11.88 -0.44
C SER A 61 -2.32 -10.46 -0.83
N LEU A 62 -1.81 -9.98 -1.97
CA LEU A 62 -2.21 -8.70 -2.56
C LEU A 62 -3.40 -8.82 -3.52
N ASN A 63 -4.01 -10.00 -3.63
CA ASN A 63 -5.08 -10.22 -4.60
C ASN A 63 -6.23 -9.21 -4.45
N ASN A 64 -6.75 -9.06 -3.24
CA ASN A 64 -7.85 -8.12 -2.99
C ASN A 64 -7.43 -6.66 -3.19
N PHE A 65 -6.23 -6.30 -2.72
CA PHE A 65 -5.65 -4.97 -2.95
C PHE A 65 -5.58 -4.65 -4.45
N ASN A 66 -5.04 -5.57 -5.24
CA ASN A 66 -4.93 -5.39 -6.69
C ASN A 66 -6.29 -5.26 -7.36
N GLN A 67 -7.28 -6.07 -6.96
CA GLN A 67 -8.64 -5.93 -7.46
C GLN A 67 -9.23 -4.55 -7.15
N MET A 68 -9.00 -4.04 -5.95
CA MET A 68 -9.52 -2.73 -5.54
C MET A 68 -8.90 -1.58 -6.35
N ILE A 69 -7.58 -1.58 -6.56
CA ILE A 69 -6.94 -0.52 -7.35
C ILE A 69 -7.34 -0.58 -8.83
N HIS A 70 -7.57 -1.76 -9.37
CA HIS A 70 -8.12 -1.91 -10.72
C HIS A 70 -9.55 -1.37 -10.81
N LYS A 71 -10.39 -1.70 -9.83
CA LYS A 71 -11.77 -1.24 -9.78
C LYS A 71 -11.88 0.27 -9.61
N GLN A 72 -10.99 0.87 -8.82
CA GLN A 72 -10.96 2.32 -8.59
C GLN A 72 -10.30 3.09 -9.74
N ALA A 73 -9.69 2.39 -10.70
CA ALA A 73 -9.00 2.96 -11.86
C ALA A 73 -7.89 3.96 -11.47
N ASN A 74 -7.20 3.69 -10.34
CA ASN A 74 -6.08 4.52 -9.87
C ASN A 74 -4.72 3.82 -10.01
N LEU A 75 -4.57 3.02 -11.06
CA LEU A 75 -3.40 2.17 -11.29
C LEU A 75 -2.10 2.95 -11.48
N ASP A 76 -2.15 4.08 -12.19
CA ASP A 76 -0.96 4.90 -12.40
C ASP A 76 -0.51 5.58 -11.10
N THR A 77 -1.44 6.03 -10.29
CA THR A 77 -1.15 6.55 -8.95
C THR A 77 -0.54 5.47 -8.06
N ALA A 78 -1.10 4.26 -8.10
CA ALA A 78 -0.57 3.12 -7.35
C ALA A 78 0.87 2.82 -7.77
N LEU A 79 1.15 2.75 -9.06
CA LEU A 79 2.51 2.53 -9.56
C LEU A 79 3.47 3.62 -9.09
N TYR A 80 3.05 4.87 -9.17
CA TYR A 80 3.85 6.01 -8.72
C TYR A 80 4.22 5.89 -7.23
N VAL A 81 3.22 5.65 -6.38
CA VAL A 81 3.44 5.59 -4.92
C VAL A 81 4.28 4.37 -4.54
N MET A 82 3.96 3.20 -5.09
CA MET A 82 4.71 1.97 -4.80
C MET A 82 6.14 2.05 -5.32
N GLY A 83 6.38 2.79 -6.38
CA GLY A 83 7.72 2.98 -6.94
C GLY A 83 8.56 4.05 -6.25
N MET A 84 7.96 4.96 -5.49
CA MET A 84 8.67 6.10 -4.89
C MET A 84 9.85 5.70 -4.00
N LYS A 85 9.67 4.66 -3.20
CA LYS A 85 10.67 4.19 -2.23
C LYS A 85 11.36 2.92 -2.68
N LEU A 86 11.18 2.53 -3.95
CA LEU A 86 11.79 1.31 -4.46
C LEU A 86 13.32 1.44 -4.48
N ARG A 87 13.99 0.55 -3.75
CA ARG A 87 15.45 0.44 -3.66
C ARG A 87 15.81 -1.03 -3.41
N ASN A 88 16.73 -1.57 -4.21
CA ASN A 88 17.25 -2.94 -4.03
C ASN A 88 16.13 -3.99 -3.94
N ASP A 89 15.16 -3.95 -4.85
CA ASP A 89 14.02 -4.86 -4.89
C ASP A 89 13.17 -4.86 -3.61
N LYS A 90 13.13 -3.73 -2.93
CA LYS A 90 12.30 -3.50 -1.75
C LYS A 90 11.62 -2.15 -1.83
N THR A 91 10.35 -2.10 -1.47
CA THR A 91 9.59 -0.85 -1.38
C THR A 91 8.62 -0.88 -0.20
N SER A 92 8.15 0.28 0.19
CA SER A 92 7.12 0.40 1.22
C SER A 92 6.20 1.57 0.89
N PHE A 93 4.96 1.45 1.32
CA PHE A 93 3.96 2.51 1.15
C PHE A 93 2.95 2.43 2.28
N GLN A 94 2.16 3.48 2.41
CA GLN A 94 1.15 3.58 3.46
C GLN A 94 -0.23 3.82 2.85
N LEU A 95 -1.23 3.16 3.43
CA LEU A 95 -2.64 3.33 3.07
C LEU A 95 -3.38 3.98 4.24
N LEU A 96 -4.37 4.82 3.94
CA LEU A 96 -5.19 5.47 4.96
C LEU A 96 -6.26 4.50 5.47
N ARG A 97 -6.28 4.25 6.79
CA ARG A 97 -7.30 3.39 7.41
C ARG A 97 -8.70 3.96 7.27
N GLN A 98 -8.84 5.27 7.30
CA GLN A 98 -10.13 5.94 7.13
C GLN A 98 -10.76 5.61 5.77
N ALA A 99 -9.97 5.61 4.70
CA ALA A 99 -10.46 5.24 3.38
C ALA A 99 -10.83 3.75 3.32
N SER A 100 -10.06 2.91 3.98
CA SER A 100 -10.31 1.47 4.01
C SER A 100 -11.64 1.11 4.68
N ILE A 101 -12.03 1.80 5.75
CA ILE A 101 -13.34 1.61 6.39
C ILE A 101 -14.48 1.87 5.39
N ALA A 102 -14.27 2.82 4.47
CA ALA A 102 -15.21 3.11 3.39
C ALA A 102 -15.04 2.20 2.15
N GLN A 103 -14.29 1.11 2.26
CA GLN A 103 -14.01 0.17 1.17
C GLN A 103 -13.28 0.84 -0.01
N LYS A 104 -12.38 1.77 0.30
CA LYS A 104 -11.59 2.52 -0.68
C LYS A 104 -10.11 2.42 -0.36
N ILE A 105 -9.28 2.55 -1.40
CA ILE A 105 -7.84 2.68 -1.25
C ILE A 105 -7.45 4.14 -1.46
N ALA A 106 -6.80 4.71 -0.46
CA ALA A 106 -6.14 6.00 -0.56
C ALA A 106 -4.73 5.88 0.02
N PHE A 107 -3.75 6.37 -0.73
CA PHE A 107 -2.36 6.36 -0.29
C PHE A 107 -2.06 7.56 0.60
N ASN A 108 -1.29 7.32 1.66
CA ASN A 108 -0.77 8.41 2.48
C ASN A 108 0.52 8.93 1.84
N LEU A 109 0.47 10.13 1.29
CA LEU A 109 1.60 10.75 0.61
C LEU A 109 2.39 11.68 1.54
N ASP A 110 1.79 12.09 2.63
CA ASP A 110 2.40 13.00 3.60
C ASP A 110 3.17 12.21 4.66
N ALA A 111 4.28 12.78 5.14
CA ALA A 111 5.10 12.16 6.18
C ALA A 111 4.48 12.25 7.59
N GLY A 112 3.32 12.88 7.73
CA GLY A 112 2.64 13.06 9.02
C GLY A 112 1.80 11.84 9.42
N ASN A 113 1.25 11.91 10.62
CA ASN A 113 0.30 10.92 11.12
C ASN A 113 -1.13 11.40 10.80
N PRO A 114 -1.77 10.82 9.78
CA PRO A 114 -3.14 11.22 9.46
C PRO A 114 -4.11 10.79 10.53
N LEU A 115 -5.21 11.51 10.65
CA LEU A 115 -6.30 11.14 11.53
C LEU A 115 -6.84 9.77 11.11
N GLY A 116 -7.01 8.87 12.07
CA GLY A 116 -7.43 7.48 11.82
C GLY A 116 -6.29 6.51 11.53
N GLY A 117 -5.05 6.99 11.39
CA GLY A 117 -3.86 6.14 11.23
C GLY A 117 -3.66 5.57 9.84
N VAL A 118 -2.63 4.73 9.71
CA VAL A 118 -2.21 4.16 8.44
C VAL A 118 -2.04 2.65 8.53
N ILE A 119 -2.09 2.00 7.37
CA ILE A 119 -1.66 0.62 7.17
C ILE A 119 -0.33 0.68 6.43
N ASN A 120 0.71 0.10 7.02
CA ASN A 120 2.03 0.03 6.38
C ASN A 120 2.12 -1.25 5.56
N VAL A 121 2.59 -1.14 4.33
CA VAL A 121 2.82 -2.27 3.44
C VAL A 121 4.25 -2.25 2.98
N GLU A 122 4.94 -3.37 3.11
CA GLU A 122 6.31 -3.56 2.65
C GLU A 122 6.36 -4.72 1.67
N LEU A 123 6.97 -4.50 0.51
CA LEU A 123 7.12 -5.49 -0.54
C LEU A 123 8.60 -5.75 -0.79
N THR A 124 8.98 -7.01 -0.90
CA THR A 124 10.34 -7.43 -1.23
C THR A 124 10.29 -8.61 -2.20
N GLY A 125 11.08 -8.56 -3.25
CA GLY A 125 11.16 -9.67 -4.20
C GLY A 125 12.02 -9.33 -5.40
N ASP A 126 12.55 -10.36 -6.05
CA ASP A 126 13.38 -10.21 -7.24
C ASP A 126 12.59 -9.56 -8.37
N ASN A 127 13.21 -8.61 -9.06
CA ASN A 127 12.58 -7.86 -10.15
C ASN A 127 11.26 -7.19 -9.74
N LEU A 128 11.22 -6.65 -8.54
CA LEU A 128 10.02 -6.02 -7.98
C LEU A 128 9.49 -4.90 -8.88
N ALA A 129 10.38 -4.14 -9.53
CA ALA A 129 9.98 -3.09 -10.46
C ALA A 129 9.08 -3.62 -11.59
N ASP A 130 9.49 -4.72 -12.22
CA ASP A 130 8.71 -5.34 -13.29
C ASP A 130 7.38 -5.88 -12.78
N TRP A 131 7.39 -6.46 -11.57
CA TRP A 131 6.16 -6.95 -10.95
C TRP A 131 5.17 -5.82 -10.69
N LEU A 132 5.63 -4.68 -10.17
CA LEU A 132 4.79 -3.51 -9.91
C LEU A 132 4.16 -2.97 -11.20
N GLU A 133 4.93 -2.88 -12.26
CA GLU A 133 4.44 -2.44 -13.57
C GLU A 133 3.39 -3.41 -14.11
N ALA A 134 3.61 -4.72 -13.98
CA ALA A 134 2.65 -5.74 -14.41
C ALA A 134 1.38 -5.74 -13.57
N ALA A 135 1.50 -5.62 -12.26
CA ALA A 135 0.35 -5.63 -11.35
C ALA A 135 -0.56 -4.42 -11.54
N THR A 136 -0.02 -3.30 -11.98
CA THR A 136 -0.75 -2.06 -12.22
C THR A 136 -1.02 -1.78 -13.70
N TRP A 137 -0.79 -2.76 -14.57
CA TRP A 137 -0.98 -2.59 -16.01
C TRP A 137 -2.44 -2.37 -16.38
N HIS A 138 -2.68 -1.48 -17.36
CA HIS A 138 -3.98 -1.27 -17.99
C HIS A 138 -3.80 -0.86 -19.45
N LYS A 139 -4.87 -0.97 -20.24
CA LYS A 139 -4.81 -0.75 -21.69
C LYS A 139 -4.27 0.64 -22.08
N GLY A 140 -4.50 1.65 -21.28
CA GLY A 140 -4.01 3.00 -21.54
C GLY A 140 -2.50 3.11 -21.61
N ARG A 141 -1.77 2.16 -21.01
CA ARG A 141 -0.30 2.14 -21.07
C ARG A 141 0.25 1.72 -22.43
N ASP A 142 -0.55 1.12 -23.28
CA ASP A 142 -0.13 0.81 -24.66
C ASP A 142 0.01 2.10 -25.47
N THR A 143 -0.79 3.11 -25.16
CA THR A 143 -0.77 4.43 -25.81
C THR A 143 0.07 5.45 -25.07
N VAL A 144 0.03 5.43 -23.72
CA VAL A 144 0.80 6.32 -22.84
C VAL A 144 1.56 5.45 -21.85
N PRO A 145 2.77 4.97 -22.22
CA PRO A 145 3.57 4.13 -21.34
C PRO A 145 3.94 4.84 -20.04
N LYS A 146 3.83 4.11 -18.92
CA LYS A 146 4.25 4.56 -17.60
C LYS A 146 5.22 3.55 -17.00
N ARG A 147 6.31 4.06 -16.44
CA ARG A 147 7.30 3.27 -15.74
C ARG A 147 7.52 3.83 -14.34
N ILE A 148 8.16 3.06 -13.50
CA ILE A 148 8.48 3.47 -12.14
C ILE A 148 9.36 4.73 -12.17
N ASN A 149 8.98 5.73 -11.38
CA ASN A 149 9.67 7.01 -11.23
C ASN A 149 9.70 7.90 -12.50
N ASP A 150 8.82 7.67 -13.46
CA ASP A 150 8.73 8.55 -14.64
C ASP A 150 8.47 10.01 -14.24
N GLU A 151 7.67 10.25 -13.21
CA GLU A 151 7.37 11.57 -12.71
C GLU A 151 8.58 12.29 -12.09
N ARG A 152 9.62 11.54 -11.76
CA ARG A 152 10.87 12.09 -11.23
C ARG A 152 11.94 12.31 -12.31
N LYS A 153 11.68 11.85 -13.53
CA LYS A 153 12.57 12.03 -14.66
C LYS A 153 12.24 13.35 -15.35
N MET A 154 12.70 14.44 -14.76
CA MET A 154 12.55 15.79 -15.31
C MET A 154 13.91 16.28 -15.76
N ASP A 155 13.94 16.95 -16.91
CA ASP A 155 15.12 17.65 -17.37
C ASP A 155 15.38 18.91 -16.52
N PHE A 156 16.57 19.49 -16.65
CA PHE A 156 17.00 20.64 -15.85
C PHE A 156 16.07 21.86 -16.00
N ASP A 157 15.37 21.97 -17.13
CA ASP A 157 14.41 23.03 -17.42
C ASP A 157 12.97 22.69 -16.97
N GLY A 158 12.77 21.57 -16.31
CA GLY A 158 11.46 21.13 -15.84
C GLY A 158 10.65 20.32 -16.85
N GLU A 159 11.21 20.02 -18.01
CA GLU A 159 10.56 19.17 -19.00
C GLU A 159 10.77 17.68 -18.67
N PRO A 160 9.76 16.82 -18.94
CA PRO A 160 9.94 15.38 -18.74
C PRO A 160 11.00 14.80 -19.68
N SER A 161 11.99 14.09 -19.14
CA SER A 161 13.08 13.49 -19.93
C SER A 161 12.64 12.32 -20.81
N THR A 162 11.37 11.90 -20.73
CA THR A 162 10.83 10.76 -21.47
C THR A 162 10.22 11.14 -22.82
N TRP A 163 10.26 12.40 -23.21
CA TRP A 163 9.78 12.88 -24.50
C TRP A 163 10.84 12.70 -25.58
N ILE A 164 11.02 11.47 -26.00
CA ILE A 164 11.91 11.16 -27.12
C ILE A 164 11.08 10.62 -28.27
#